data_9066d119bc5925f43cb640b9fc4e6d44
#
_entry.id   9066d119bc5925f43cb640b9fc4e6d44
#
_cell.length_a   1.000
_cell.length_b   1.000
_cell.length_c   1.000
_cell.angle_alpha   90.00
_cell.angle_beta   90.00
_cell.angle_gamma   90.00
#
_symmetry.space_group_name_H-M   'P 1'
#
loop_
_entity.id
_entity.type
_entity.pdbx_description
1 polymer ?
#
loop_
_entity_poly.entity_id
_entity_poly.type
_entity_poly.pdbx_seq_one_letter_code
_entity_poly.pdbx_strand_id
1 'polypeptide(L)'
;MGKNFKGGNKQKSLPNKDQLDDLLRVPDRTNVRVFIGSLFVDVDLPSVIHDPKMPFNCNDCMACIKNCPTNAIYPGKPINALKCISYLTIEKRSILNKSEGEMIEDWIFGCDLCSNVCPPREKNDSRIPVDLEWLFKSSSGSLKKLIKNNATSYAGVTQLRKNAIIVLKNKKNKKANNL
;
A
#
# COMPACT_ATOMS: atom_id res chain seq x y z
N MET A 1 31.36 -3.54 9.59
CA MET A 1 31.66 -2.09 9.66
C MET A 1 30.34 -1.34 9.72
N GLY A 2 29.92 -0.98 10.92
CA GLY A 2 28.67 -0.24 11.15
C GLY A 2 28.82 1.23 10.79
N LYS A 3 27.95 1.75 9.94
CA LYS A 3 27.89 3.19 9.68
C LYS A 3 27.09 3.86 10.80
N ASN A 4 27.81 4.62 11.64
CA ASN A 4 27.22 5.47 12.67
C ASN A 4 26.32 6.53 12.02
N PHE A 5 25.03 6.48 12.32
CA PHE A 5 24.11 7.59 12.10
C PHE A 5 24.42 8.68 13.13
N LYS A 6 25.09 9.75 12.71
CA LYS A 6 25.16 10.98 13.49
C LYS A 6 23.84 11.73 13.33
N GLY A 7 22.90 11.45 14.23
CA GLY A 7 21.70 12.26 14.42
C GLY A 7 22.11 13.61 15.01
N GLY A 8 21.91 14.69 14.29
CA GLY A 8 22.06 16.04 14.81
C GLY A 8 21.02 16.29 15.90
N ASN A 9 21.49 16.39 17.13
CA ASN A 9 20.69 16.69 18.33
C ASN A 9 20.19 18.14 18.26
N LYS A 10 18.99 18.36 17.69
CA LYS A 10 18.13 19.44 18.15
C LYS A 10 17.08 18.76 19.03
N GLN A 11 17.28 18.81 20.33
CA GLN A 11 16.25 18.47 21.31
C GLN A 11 15.04 19.34 21.03
N LYS A 12 14.10 18.83 20.22
CA LYS A 12 12.74 19.36 20.20
C LYS A 12 12.13 18.93 21.54
N SER A 13 11.64 19.90 22.30
CA SER A 13 10.85 19.65 23.51
C SER A 13 9.81 18.58 23.21
N LEU A 14 9.67 17.61 24.10
CA LEU A 14 8.59 16.62 24.01
C LEU A 14 7.25 17.34 23.84
N PRO A 15 6.36 16.86 22.99
CA PRO A 15 5.05 17.44 22.83
C PRO A 15 4.33 17.44 24.19
N ASN A 16 3.65 18.53 24.53
CA ASN A 16 2.82 18.60 25.72
C ASN A 16 1.57 17.71 25.54
N LYS A 17 0.79 17.51 26.61
CA LYS A 17 -0.37 16.62 26.58
C LYS A 17 -1.38 16.99 25.49
N ASP A 18 -1.63 18.29 25.29
CA ASP A 18 -2.59 18.77 24.27
C ASP A 18 -2.10 18.50 22.85
N GLN A 19 -0.79 18.65 22.61
CA GLN A 19 -0.15 18.31 21.34
C GLN A 19 -0.15 16.80 21.08
N LEU A 20 -0.05 15.98 22.14
CA LEU A 20 -0.17 14.53 22.03
C LEU A 20 -1.61 14.11 21.72
N ASP A 21 -2.60 14.74 22.38
CA ASP A 21 -4.02 14.49 22.13
C ASP A 21 -4.42 14.87 20.71
N ASP A 22 -3.86 15.95 20.16
CA ASP A 22 -4.09 16.35 18.77
C ASP A 22 -3.42 15.38 17.75
N LEU A 23 -2.24 14.84 18.09
CA LEU A 23 -1.57 13.83 17.26
C LEU A 23 -2.30 12.47 17.30
N LEU A 24 -2.96 12.16 18.43
CA LEU A 24 -3.72 10.91 18.60
C LEU A 24 -5.17 11.02 18.14
N ARG A 25 -5.66 12.22 17.87
CA ARG A 25 -6.96 12.41 17.25
C ARG A 25 -6.95 11.90 15.83
N VAL A 26 -7.47 10.70 15.65
CA VAL A 26 -7.92 10.28 14.33
C VAL A 26 -9.05 11.23 13.92
N PRO A 27 -8.92 11.97 12.81
CA PRO A 27 -9.98 12.89 12.40
C PRO A 27 -11.31 12.16 12.31
N ASP A 28 -12.35 12.73 12.87
CA ASP A 28 -13.72 12.19 12.89
C ASP A 28 -14.33 11.95 11.49
N ARG A 29 -13.61 12.36 10.45
CA ARG A 29 -13.94 12.15 9.05
C ARG A 29 -12.97 11.14 8.46
N THR A 30 -13.31 9.94 8.60
CA THR A 30 -12.66 8.75 8.15
C THR A 30 -12.38 8.75 6.66
N ASN A 31 -11.26 9.31 6.35
CA ASN A 31 -10.58 8.92 5.15
C ASN A 31 -10.02 7.52 5.42
N VAL A 32 -10.48 6.51 4.70
CA VAL A 32 -9.93 5.14 4.78
C VAL A 32 -8.47 5.06 4.34
N ARG A 33 -7.88 6.16 3.90
CA ARG A 33 -6.46 6.27 3.57
C ARG A 33 -5.77 7.11 4.63
N VAL A 34 -5.21 6.44 5.60
CA VAL A 34 -4.36 7.02 6.64
C VAL A 34 -3.01 6.34 6.63
N PHE A 35 -1.96 7.10 6.93
CA PHE A 35 -0.68 6.51 7.25
C PHE A 35 -0.71 6.07 8.71
N ILE A 36 -0.44 4.78 8.94
CA ILE A 36 -0.33 4.24 10.28
C ILE A 36 1.13 4.38 10.72
N GLY A 37 1.35 5.03 11.86
CA GLY A 37 2.66 5.16 12.48
C GLY A 37 2.62 4.67 13.92
N SER A 38 3.78 4.27 14.44
CA SER A 38 3.96 3.91 15.84
C SER A 38 5.04 4.80 16.45
N LEU A 39 4.75 5.35 17.63
CA LEU A 39 5.72 6.11 18.42
C LEU A 39 6.08 5.27 19.64
N PHE A 40 7.36 4.95 19.78
CA PHE A 40 7.88 4.28 20.96
C PHE A 40 8.40 5.35 21.94
N VAL A 41 7.93 5.29 23.16
CA VAL A 41 8.33 6.21 24.24
C VAL A 41 8.75 5.40 25.46
N ASP A 42 9.63 5.96 26.27
CA ASP A 42 10.15 5.37 27.50
C ASP A 42 9.50 5.98 28.75
N VAL A 43 8.32 6.55 28.59
CA VAL A 43 7.52 7.15 29.67
C VAL A 43 6.14 6.50 29.74
N ASP A 44 5.59 6.41 30.93
CA ASP A 44 4.22 5.94 31.14
C ASP A 44 3.24 6.95 30.57
N LEU A 45 2.49 6.56 29.55
CA LEU A 45 1.40 7.33 29.00
C LEU A 45 0.06 6.82 29.56
N PRO A 46 -0.89 7.71 29.91
CA PRO A 46 -2.22 7.27 30.28
C PRO A 46 -2.86 6.52 29.10
N SER A 47 -3.41 5.35 29.37
CA SER A 47 -4.17 4.60 28.37
C SER A 47 -5.43 5.37 27.99
N VAL A 48 -5.45 5.96 26.81
CA VAL A 48 -6.66 6.54 26.23
C VAL A 48 -7.24 5.51 25.29
N ILE A 49 -8.28 4.81 25.76
CA ILE A 49 -9.07 3.94 24.90
C ILE A 49 -10.00 4.84 24.08
N HIS A 50 -9.58 5.21 22.90
CA HIS A 50 -10.51 5.76 21.91
C HIS A 50 -11.25 4.59 21.29
N ASP A 51 -12.55 4.50 21.58
CA ASP A 51 -13.45 3.69 20.76
C ASP A 51 -13.67 4.46 19.44
N PRO A 52 -13.04 4.04 18.34
CA PRO A 52 -13.22 4.74 17.08
C PRO A 52 -14.66 4.52 16.64
N LYS A 53 -15.50 5.53 16.78
CA LYS A 53 -16.85 5.52 16.18
C LYS A 53 -16.65 5.41 14.66
N MET A 54 -16.81 4.21 14.15
CA MET A 54 -16.81 4.01 12.71
C MET A 54 -17.98 4.81 12.11
N PRO A 55 -17.73 5.69 11.14
CA PRO A 55 -18.74 6.64 10.65
C PRO A 55 -19.88 5.97 9.88
N PHE A 56 -19.76 4.70 9.59
CA PHE A 56 -20.78 3.88 8.98
C PHE A 56 -20.56 2.41 9.33
N ASN A 57 -21.61 1.62 9.21
CA ASN A 57 -21.55 0.21 9.56
C ASN A 57 -20.79 -0.60 8.49
N CYS A 58 -19.50 -0.83 8.73
CA CYS A 58 -18.67 -1.66 7.86
C CYS A 58 -19.21 -3.10 7.74
N ASN A 59 -19.88 -3.61 8.77
CA ASN A 59 -20.36 -4.99 8.79
C ASN A 59 -21.46 -5.24 7.73
N ASP A 60 -22.27 -4.23 7.44
CA ASP A 60 -23.33 -4.34 6.44
C ASP A 60 -22.91 -3.89 5.05
N CYS A 61 -21.85 -3.10 4.94
CA CYS A 61 -21.40 -2.51 3.68
C CYS A 61 -20.80 -3.53 2.71
N MET A 62 -19.84 -4.33 3.15
CA MET A 62 -19.15 -5.39 2.39
C MET A 62 -18.56 -4.97 1.02
N ALA A 63 -18.53 -3.69 0.69
CA ALA A 63 -18.11 -3.20 -0.63
C ALA A 63 -16.66 -3.59 -0.98
N CYS A 64 -15.73 -3.44 -0.05
CA CYS A 64 -14.32 -3.79 -0.25
C CYS A 64 -14.13 -5.32 -0.46
N ILE A 65 -14.94 -6.14 0.21
CA ILE A 65 -14.90 -7.60 0.07
C ILE A 65 -15.36 -8.00 -1.32
N LYS A 66 -16.52 -7.47 -1.76
CA LYS A 66 -17.11 -7.75 -3.07
C LYS A 66 -16.24 -7.29 -4.24
N ASN A 67 -15.46 -6.23 -4.05
CA ASN A 67 -14.59 -5.65 -5.08
C ASN A 67 -13.14 -6.17 -5.06
N CYS A 68 -12.79 -7.06 -4.14
CA CYS A 68 -11.46 -7.66 -4.13
C CYS A 68 -11.36 -8.75 -5.21
N PRO A 69 -10.58 -8.57 -6.29
CA PRO A 69 -10.56 -9.51 -7.40
C PRO A 69 -9.95 -10.87 -7.03
N THR A 70 -9.14 -10.90 -5.98
CA THR A 70 -8.46 -12.11 -5.51
C THR A 70 -9.09 -12.70 -4.25
N ASN A 71 -10.20 -12.14 -3.78
CA ASN A 71 -10.85 -12.54 -2.54
C ASN A 71 -9.87 -12.60 -1.35
N ALA A 72 -9.04 -11.56 -1.22
CA ALA A 72 -8.08 -11.46 -0.12
C ALA A 72 -8.70 -10.98 1.19
N ILE A 73 -9.90 -10.38 1.14
CA ILE A 73 -10.58 -9.76 2.28
C ILE A 73 -11.76 -10.62 2.70
N TYR A 74 -11.85 -10.91 4.00
CA TYR A 74 -12.89 -11.73 4.60
C TYR A 74 -13.64 -10.95 5.68
N PRO A 75 -14.95 -11.20 5.87
CA PRO A 75 -15.69 -10.60 6.98
C PRO A 75 -15.12 -11.01 8.33
N GLY A 76 -14.84 -10.03 9.20
CA GLY A 76 -14.41 -10.30 10.57
C GLY A 76 -13.06 -11.04 10.72
N LYS A 77 -12.27 -11.13 9.66
CA LYS A 77 -10.96 -11.82 9.67
C LYS A 77 -9.84 -10.93 9.14
N PRO A 78 -8.59 -11.19 9.51
CA PRO A 78 -7.44 -10.53 8.90
C PRO A 78 -7.40 -10.74 7.37
N ILE A 79 -6.85 -9.77 6.66
CA ILE A 79 -6.61 -9.88 5.21
C ILE A 79 -5.63 -11.01 4.94
N ASN A 80 -5.94 -11.85 3.96
CA ASN A 80 -4.98 -12.83 3.45
C ASN A 80 -3.95 -12.13 2.56
N ALA A 81 -2.79 -11.80 3.13
CA ALA A 81 -1.72 -11.11 2.41
C ALA A 81 -1.25 -11.88 1.16
N LEU A 82 -1.21 -13.21 1.20
CA LEU A 82 -0.76 -14.03 0.07
C LEU A 82 -1.70 -13.96 -1.15
N LYS A 83 -2.91 -13.45 -0.97
CA LYS A 83 -3.87 -13.16 -2.05
C LYS A 83 -3.95 -11.68 -2.39
N CYS A 84 -3.37 -10.79 -1.57
CA CYS A 84 -3.47 -9.35 -1.78
C CYS A 84 -2.51 -8.89 -2.88
N ILE A 85 -3.03 -8.30 -3.95
CA ILE A 85 -2.23 -7.77 -5.07
C ILE A 85 -1.21 -6.75 -4.57
N SER A 86 -1.59 -5.88 -3.62
CA SER A 86 -0.66 -4.90 -3.05
C SER A 86 0.51 -5.58 -2.35
N TYR A 87 0.26 -6.60 -1.54
CA TYR A 87 1.33 -7.39 -0.91
C TYR A 87 2.21 -8.07 -1.95
N LEU A 88 1.63 -8.74 -2.94
CA LEU A 88 2.37 -9.46 -3.98
C LEU A 88 3.26 -8.55 -4.81
N THR A 89 2.82 -7.32 -5.09
CA THR A 89 3.55 -6.38 -5.95
C THR A 89 4.54 -5.48 -5.20
N ILE A 90 4.36 -5.28 -3.88
CA ILE A 90 5.18 -4.36 -3.08
C ILE A 90 6.07 -5.11 -2.09
N GLU A 91 5.47 -5.97 -1.24
CA GLU A 91 6.14 -6.54 -0.07
C GLU A 91 6.86 -7.85 -0.39
N LYS A 92 6.25 -8.70 -1.20
CA LYS A 92 6.81 -10.01 -1.53
C LYS A 92 8.05 -9.89 -2.40
N ARG A 93 9.22 -10.15 -1.82
CA ARG A 93 10.53 -10.04 -2.50
C ARG A 93 10.91 -11.29 -3.29
N SER A 94 10.35 -12.45 -2.98
CA SER A 94 10.55 -13.68 -3.75
C SER A 94 9.88 -13.61 -5.12
N ILE A 95 10.28 -14.50 -6.00
CA ILE A 95 9.62 -14.65 -7.31
C ILE A 95 8.19 -15.13 -7.08
N LEU A 96 7.23 -14.50 -7.76
CA LEU A 96 5.84 -14.95 -7.74
C LEU A 96 5.74 -16.29 -8.49
N ASN A 97 5.03 -17.24 -7.91
CA ASN A 97 4.67 -18.46 -8.62
C ASN A 97 3.61 -18.17 -9.70
N LYS A 98 3.24 -19.18 -10.49
CA LYS A 98 2.28 -19.01 -11.59
C LYS A 98 0.94 -18.43 -11.13
N SER A 99 0.35 -19.00 -10.09
CA SER A 99 -0.94 -18.57 -9.54
C SER A 99 -0.88 -17.12 -9.01
N GLU A 100 0.16 -16.77 -8.26
CA GLU A 100 0.37 -15.41 -7.76
C GLU A 100 0.60 -14.40 -8.89
N GLY A 101 1.33 -14.82 -9.94
CA GLY A 101 1.54 -14.01 -11.12
C GLY A 101 0.24 -13.74 -11.89
N GLU A 102 -0.67 -14.71 -11.95
CA GLU A 102 -2.00 -14.54 -12.54
C GLU A 102 -2.86 -13.58 -11.71
N MET A 103 -2.78 -13.64 -10.36
CA MET A 103 -3.53 -12.76 -9.45
C MET A 103 -3.20 -11.27 -9.62
N ILE A 104 -1.96 -10.92 -9.95
CA ILE A 104 -1.61 -9.51 -10.12
C ILE A 104 -2.14 -8.90 -11.42
N GLU A 105 -2.66 -9.69 -12.34
CA GLU A 105 -3.24 -9.28 -13.62
C GLU A 105 -2.34 -8.29 -14.37
N ASP A 106 -2.69 -6.99 -14.37
CA ASP A 106 -1.95 -5.90 -15.00
C ASP A 106 -1.38 -4.87 -14.00
N TRP A 107 -1.41 -5.21 -12.70
CA TRP A 107 -0.84 -4.36 -11.66
C TRP A 107 0.67 -4.58 -11.51
N ILE A 108 1.46 -3.51 -11.70
CA ILE A 108 2.91 -3.52 -11.45
C ILE A 108 3.26 -3.05 -10.04
N PHE A 109 2.40 -2.25 -9.41
CA PHE A 109 2.64 -1.70 -8.08
C PHE A 109 1.32 -1.35 -7.40
N GLY A 110 1.10 -1.92 -6.21
CA GLY A 110 -0.07 -1.63 -5.39
C GLY A 110 -1.38 -2.14 -5.98
N CYS A 111 -2.45 -1.94 -5.24
CA CYS A 111 -3.83 -2.17 -5.66
C CYS A 111 -4.73 -1.44 -4.67
N ASP A 112 -5.54 -0.52 -5.14
CA ASP A 112 -6.40 0.30 -4.29
C ASP A 112 -7.90 -0.01 -4.49
N LEU A 113 -8.25 -1.11 -5.15
CA LEU A 113 -9.64 -1.42 -5.48
C LEU A 113 -10.55 -1.45 -4.24
N CYS A 114 -10.07 -2.02 -3.13
CA CYS A 114 -10.85 -2.08 -1.88
C CYS A 114 -11.06 -0.69 -1.25
N SER A 115 -10.07 0.19 -1.32
CA SER A 115 -10.19 1.55 -0.78
C SER A 115 -10.96 2.49 -1.72
N ASN A 116 -10.93 2.23 -3.03
CA ASN A 116 -11.64 3.05 -4.02
C ASN A 116 -13.15 2.91 -3.96
N VAL A 117 -13.65 1.76 -3.49
CA VAL A 117 -15.10 1.50 -3.37
C VAL A 117 -15.67 1.81 -1.99
N CYS A 118 -14.83 2.23 -1.06
CA CYS A 118 -15.29 2.57 0.29
C CYS A 118 -16.17 3.84 0.28
N PRO A 119 -17.42 3.76 0.80
CA PRO A 119 -18.41 4.84 0.66
C PRO A 119 -17.99 6.25 1.14
N PRO A 120 -17.18 6.41 2.20
CA PRO A 120 -16.81 7.75 2.68
C PRO A 120 -15.90 8.53 1.72
N ARG A 121 -15.62 7.99 0.54
CA ARG A 121 -14.60 8.50 -0.33
C ARG A 121 -15.15 9.15 -1.60
N GLU A 122 -14.53 10.26 -2.01
CA GLU A 122 -14.62 10.74 -3.39
C GLU A 122 -14.00 9.68 -4.32
N LYS A 123 -14.74 9.33 -5.37
CA LYS A 123 -14.28 8.38 -6.38
C LYS A 123 -13.10 8.98 -7.13
N ASN A 124 -11.91 8.61 -6.75
CA ASN A 124 -10.69 8.99 -7.46
C ASN A 124 -10.01 7.74 -8.01
N ASP A 125 -9.97 7.61 -9.33
CA ASP A 125 -9.16 6.55 -9.94
C ASP A 125 -7.68 6.95 -9.84
N SER A 126 -7.00 6.35 -8.87
CA SER A 126 -5.58 6.61 -8.61
C SER A 126 -4.64 5.77 -9.48
N ARG A 127 -5.18 5.06 -10.47
CA ARG A 127 -4.35 4.28 -11.38
C ARG A 127 -3.54 5.19 -12.29
N ILE A 128 -2.23 5.04 -12.23
CA ILE A 128 -1.30 5.72 -13.13
C ILE A 128 -0.87 4.71 -14.18
N PRO A 129 -1.21 4.90 -15.46
CA PRO A 129 -0.76 4.03 -16.53
C PRO A 129 0.77 4.11 -16.66
N VAL A 130 1.42 2.96 -16.79
CA VAL A 130 2.87 2.88 -16.99
C VAL A 130 3.15 2.29 -18.36
N ASP A 131 3.93 3.01 -19.14
CA ASP A 131 4.48 2.48 -20.38
C ASP A 131 5.56 1.43 -20.07
N LEU A 132 5.25 0.17 -20.36
CA LEU A 132 6.16 -0.94 -20.07
C LEU A 132 7.40 -0.93 -20.97
N GLU A 133 7.28 -0.47 -22.20
CA GLU A 133 8.42 -0.36 -23.11
C GLU A 133 9.42 0.68 -22.60
N TRP A 134 8.92 1.84 -22.22
CA TRP A 134 9.71 2.88 -21.56
C TRP A 134 10.37 2.38 -20.26
N LEU A 135 9.63 1.62 -19.43
CA LEU A 135 10.16 1.05 -18.19
C LEU A 135 11.36 0.12 -18.41
N PHE A 136 11.34 -0.66 -19.50
CA PHE A 136 12.44 -1.57 -19.83
C PHE A 136 13.62 -0.88 -20.53
N LYS A 137 13.36 0.09 -21.40
CA LYS A 137 14.40 0.85 -22.13
C LYS A 137 15.12 1.84 -21.23
N SER A 138 14.47 2.35 -20.19
CA SER A 138 15.06 3.32 -19.26
C SER A 138 16.21 2.73 -18.46
N SER A 139 17.27 3.51 -18.21
CA SER A 139 18.35 3.09 -17.32
C SER A 139 17.87 2.93 -15.87
N SER A 140 18.46 2.02 -15.11
CA SER A 140 18.14 1.87 -13.68
C SER A 140 18.45 3.14 -12.87
N GLY A 141 19.46 3.92 -13.29
CA GLY A 141 19.80 5.20 -12.67
C GLY A 141 18.70 6.24 -12.85
N SER A 142 18.17 6.38 -14.08
CA SER A 142 17.08 7.30 -14.39
C SER A 142 15.81 6.92 -13.63
N LEU A 143 15.45 5.63 -13.60
CA LEU A 143 14.29 5.14 -12.86
C LEU A 143 14.43 5.36 -11.35
N LYS A 144 15.60 5.11 -10.77
CA LYS A 144 15.85 5.39 -9.34
C LYS A 144 15.66 6.87 -9.00
N LYS A 145 16.11 7.79 -9.87
CA LYS A 145 15.89 9.23 -9.69
C LYS A 145 14.40 9.57 -9.72
N LEU A 146 13.66 9.01 -10.66
CA LEU A 146 12.23 9.26 -10.81
C LEU A 146 11.41 8.82 -9.59
N ILE A 147 11.70 7.63 -9.06
CA ILE A 147 10.92 7.05 -7.94
C ILE A 147 11.39 7.52 -6.56
N LYS A 148 12.50 8.28 -6.46
CA LYS A 148 13.20 8.57 -5.19
C LYS A 148 12.31 9.13 -4.08
N ASN A 149 11.32 9.95 -4.41
CA ASN A 149 10.50 10.66 -3.44
C ASN A 149 9.02 10.22 -3.48
N ASN A 150 8.74 9.02 -3.96
CA ASN A 150 7.37 8.49 -3.99
C ASN A 150 7.31 7.06 -3.44
N ALA A 151 6.10 6.56 -3.23
CA ALA A 151 5.86 5.24 -2.63
C ALA A 151 6.53 4.09 -3.39
N THR A 152 6.71 4.21 -4.71
CA THR A 152 7.33 3.17 -5.54
C THR A 152 8.82 2.96 -5.22
N SER A 153 9.46 3.93 -4.54
CA SER A 153 10.85 3.80 -4.10
C SER A 153 11.04 2.63 -3.12
N TYR A 154 10.02 2.31 -2.33
CA TYR A 154 10.04 1.20 -1.39
C TYR A 154 10.17 -0.16 -2.09
N ALA A 155 9.41 -0.39 -3.14
CA ALA A 155 9.55 -1.61 -3.96
C ALA A 155 10.87 -1.62 -4.75
N GLY A 156 11.27 -0.47 -5.26
CA GLY A 156 12.49 -0.28 -6.05
C GLY A 156 12.36 -0.77 -7.50
N VAL A 157 13.29 -0.32 -8.34
CA VAL A 157 13.27 -0.56 -9.78
C VAL A 157 13.26 -2.04 -10.15
N THR A 158 14.01 -2.86 -9.41
CA THR A 158 14.10 -4.31 -9.69
C THR A 158 12.75 -4.99 -9.51
N GLN A 159 12.02 -4.67 -8.43
CA GLN A 159 10.70 -5.25 -8.18
C GLN A 159 9.68 -4.79 -9.23
N LEU A 160 9.67 -3.50 -9.56
CA LEU A 160 8.81 -2.96 -10.61
C LEU A 160 9.01 -3.68 -11.95
N ARG A 161 10.26 -3.94 -12.36
CA ARG A 161 10.57 -4.67 -13.59
C ARG A 161 10.17 -6.15 -13.53
N LYS A 162 10.38 -6.82 -12.40
CA LYS A 162 9.91 -8.20 -12.21
C LYS A 162 8.40 -8.30 -12.39
N ASN A 163 7.65 -7.41 -11.76
CA ASN A 163 6.19 -7.36 -11.87
C ASN A 163 5.76 -7.05 -13.32
N ALA A 164 6.43 -6.11 -13.99
CA ALA A 164 6.16 -5.76 -15.38
C ALA A 164 6.35 -6.93 -16.36
N ILE A 165 7.35 -7.80 -16.13
CA ILE A 165 7.55 -9.03 -16.93
C ILE A 165 6.33 -9.96 -16.77
N ILE A 166 5.82 -10.12 -15.55
CA ILE A 166 4.65 -10.96 -15.29
C ILE A 166 3.42 -10.39 -15.98
N VAL A 167 3.21 -9.07 -15.85
CA VAL A 167 2.10 -8.36 -16.54
C VAL A 167 2.16 -8.55 -18.05
N LEU A 168 3.35 -8.48 -18.66
CA LEU A 168 3.50 -8.75 -20.10
C LEU A 168 3.13 -10.19 -20.48
N LYS A 169 3.49 -11.17 -19.64
CA LYS A 169 3.09 -12.57 -19.84
C LYS A 169 1.58 -12.73 -19.74
N ASN A 170 0.95 -12.12 -18.74
CA ASN A 170 -0.50 -12.15 -18.57
C ASN A 170 -1.23 -11.56 -19.78
N LYS A 171 -0.75 -10.42 -20.31
CA LYS A 171 -1.32 -9.79 -21.51
C LYS A 171 -1.20 -10.66 -22.75
N LYS A 172 -0.07 -11.35 -22.94
CA LYS A 172 0.10 -12.30 -24.06
C LYS A 172 -0.86 -13.47 -23.94
N ASN A 173 -1.01 -14.05 -22.76
CA ASN A 173 -1.92 -15.17 -22.52
C ASN A 173 -3.38 -14.77 -22.76
N LYS A 174 -3.81 -13.59 -22.30
CA LYS A 174 -5.18 -13.08 -22.56
C LYS A 174 -5.44 -12.91 -24.05
N LYS A 175 -4.47 -12.43 -24.84
CA LYS A 175 -4.61 -12.32 -26.32
C LYS A 175 -4.71 -13.69 -27.00
N ALA A 176 -3.93 -14.66 -26.56
CA ALA A 176 -3.97 -16.02 -27.14
C ALA A 176 -5.27 -16.76 -26.85
N ASN A 177 -5.92 -16.49 -25.71
CA ASN A 177 -7.19 -17.12 -25.32
C ASN A 177 -8.42 -16.47 -25.99
N ASN A 178 -8.28 -15.31 -26.62
CA ASN A 178 -9.35 -14.57 -27.30
C ASN A 178 -9.31 -14.72 -28.84
N LEU A 179 -8.47 -15.59 -29.35
CA LEU A 179 -8.37 -16.03 -30.78
C LEU A 179 -8.90 -17.45 -30.94
#